data_f43520fc1813fe25e34c2071d547b089
#
_entry.id   f43520fc1813fe25e34c2071d547b089
#
_cell.length_a   1.000
_cell.length_b   1.000
_cell.length_c   1.000
_cell.angle_alpha   90.00
_cell.angle_beta   90.00
_cell.angle_gamma   90.00
#
_symmetry.space_group_name_H-M   'P 1'
#
loop_
_entity.id
_entity.type
_entity.pdbx_description
1 polymer ?
#
loop_
_entity_poly.entity_id
_entity_poly.type
_entity_poly.pdbx_seq_one_letter_code
_entity_poly.pdbx_strand_id
1 'polypeptide(L)'
;MKILAVEDDPIALTVLEASLGMLGHEVLSTADGEAAWNLLQTEPIRVVVCDWMMPHVDGLELCRRIRARSGDYVYFILLTNQAASDENQNVALEAGVDDFLTKPVVPQELKMRLHVAERILRYTEHIERLETIIPICSYCKKVRDDRSYWQKIENYINARTGSEFSHSVCPECYERHITPELRALGLADLQHPQCRKKTP
;
A
#
# COMPACT_ATOMS: atom_id res chain seq x y z
N MET A 1 4.08 15.07 5.69
CA MET A 1 4.24 13.64 5.30
C MET A 1 5.64 13.18 5.61
N LYS A 2 5.86 11.84 5.63
CA LYS A 2 7.18 11.24 5.83
C LYS A 2 7.84 11.03 4.46
N ILE A 3 9.04 11.57 4.27
CA ILE A 3 9.80 11.56 3.01
C ILE A 3 11.15 10.89 3.26
N LEU A 4 11.58 10.04 2.33
CA LEU A 4 12.92 9.46 2.32
C LEU A 4 13.79 10.25 1.35
N ALA A 5 14.88 10.83 1.87
CA ALA A 5 15.93 11.47 1.10
C ALA A 5 17.09 10.47 0.92
N VAL A 6 17.54 10.28 -0.32
CA VAL A 6 18.62 9.32 -0.63
C VAL A 6 19.65 10.03 -1.49
N GLU A 7 20.88 10.18 -0.96
CA GLU A 7 21.94 10.95 -1.62
C GLU A 7 23.28 10.51 -1.04
N ASP A 8 24.25 10.14 -1.86
CA ASP A 8 25.55 9.65 -1.41
C ASP A 8 26.54 10.78 -1.03
N ASP A 9 26.34 11.98 -1.57
CA ASP A 9 27.10 13.16 -1.13
C ASP A 9 26.54 13.71 0.18
N PRO A 10 27.30 13.73 1.29
CA PRO A 10 26.81 14.15 2.60
C PRO A 10 26.41 15.62 2.67
N ILE A 11 27.02 16.48 1.83
CA ILE A 11 26.68 17.91 1.79
C ILE A 11 25.33 18.07 1.07
N ALA A 12 25.17 17.43 -0.07
CA ALA A 12 23.91 17.45 -0.81
C ALA A 12 22.76 16.86 0.00
N LEU A 13 23.00 15.75 0.72
CA LEU A 13 22.04 15.14 1.62
C LEU A 13 21.59 16.11 2.72
N THR A 14 22.54 16.77 3.39
CA THR A 14 22.23 17.76 4.44
C THR A 14 21.39 18.93 3.89
N VAL A 15 21.71 19.41 2.70
CA VAL A 15 20.93 20.49 2.04
C VAL A 15 19.52 20.02 1.68
N LEU A 16 19.40 18.79 1.19
CA LEU A 16 18.09 18.19 0.84
C LEU A 16 17.23 18.01 2.10
N GLU A 17 17.79 17.45 3.18
CA GLU A 17 17.13 17.31 4.48
C GLU A 17 16.63 18.66 5.02
N ALA A 18 17.49 19.67 5.02
CA ALA A 18 17.13 21.00 5.47
C ALA A 18 15.99 21.60 4.62
N SER A 19 16.07 21.44 3.30
CA SER A 19 15.06 21.93 2.37
C SER A 19 13.68 21.27 2.60
N LEU A 20 13.66 19.95 2.77
CA LEU A 20 12.44 19.18 3.06
C LEU A 20 11.88 19.51 4.45
N GLY A 21 12.77 19.67 5.47
CA GLY A 21 12.39 20.06 6.82
C GLY A 21 11.76 21.46 6.89
N MET A 22 12.32 22.44 6.17
CA MET A 22 11.75 23.79 6.07
C MET A 22 10.36 23.81 5.40
N LEU A 23 10.06 22.82 4.56
CA LEU A 23 8.73 22.64 3.96
C LEU A 23 7.73 21.95 4.91
N GLY A 24 8.17 21.59 6.13
CA GLY A 24 7.31 20.99 7.16
C GLY A 24 7.12 19.49 7.03
N HIS A 25 8.04 18.78 6.36
CA HIS A 25 7.99 17.33 6.22
C HIS A 25 8.89 16.64 7.25
N GLU A 26 8.49 15.42 7.65
CA GLU A 26 9.34 14.50 8.41
C GLU A 26 10.29 13.81 7.43
N VAL A 27 11.59 13.91 7.68
CA VAL A 27 12.60 13.41 6.74
C VAL A 27 13.36 12.26 7.38
N LEU A 28 13.40 11.13 6.68
CA LEU A 28 14.39 10.07 6.88
C LEU A 28 15.41 10.18 5.78
N SER A 29 16.66 9.90 6.08
CA SER A 29 17.75 10.02 5.11
C SER A 29 18.68 8.83 5.10
N THR A 30 19.22 8.51 3.94
CA THR A 30 20.26 7.49 3.77
C THR A 30 21.26 7.92 2.70
N ALA A 31 22.47 7.36 2.80
CA ALA A 31 23.55 7.63 1.85
C ALA A 31 23.63 6.62 0.69
N ASP A 32 22.79 5.59 0.67
CA ASP A 32 22.81 4.55 -0.35
C ASP A 32 21.45 3.91 -0.59
N GLY A 33 21.27 3.32 -1.78
CA GLY A 33 20.02 2.74 -2.21
C GLY A 33 19.62 1.45 -1.47
N GLU A 34 20.56 0.67 -0.93
CA GLU A 34 20.26 -0.54 -0.16
C GLU A 34 19.70 -0.21 1.22
N ALA A 35 20.28 0.78 1.92
CA ALA A 35 19.76 1.29 3.16
C ALA A 35 18.37 1.92 2.95
N ALA A 36 18.16 2.64 1.83
CA ALA A 36 16.86 3.17 1.43
C ALA A 36 15.81 2.06 1.24
N TRP A 37 16.18 0.98 0.54
CA TRP A 37 15.31 -0.17 0.36
C TRP A 37 14.90 -0.80 1.69
N ASN A 38 15.84 -0.97 2.63
CA ASN A 38 15.55 -1.53 3.96
C ASN A 38 14.60 -0.64 4.77
N LEU A 39 14.77 0.70 4.73
CA LEU A 39 13.84 1.62 5.38
C LEU A 39 12.43 1.54 4.79
N LEU A 40 12.31 1.41 3.48
CA LEU A 40 11.03 1.25 2.81
C LEU A 40 10.26 -0.02 3.17
N GLN A 41 10.93 -1.04 3.74
CA GLN A 41 10.28 -2.26 4.24
C GLN A 41 9.70 -2.09 5.65
N THR A 42 10.25 -1.17 6.45
CA THR A 42 9.93 -1.03 7.88
C THR A 42 9.14 0.23 8.20
N GLU A 43 9.27 1.26 7.39
CA GLU A 43 8.66 2.57 7.61
C GLU A 43 7.57 2.89 6.58
N PRO A 44 6.48 3.54 6.98
CA PRO A 44 5.38 3.91 6.08
C PRO A 44 5.73 5.13 5.23
N ILE A 45 6.72 4.98 4.36
CA ILE A 45 7.21 6.03 3.48
C ILE A 45 6.43 5.99 2.17
N ARG A 46 5.87 7.14 1.78
CA ARG A 46 5.08 7.28 0.55
C ARG A 46 5.73 8.22 -0.49
N VAL A 47 6.82 8.92 -0.13
CA VAL A 47 7.58 9.79 -1.05
C VAL A 47 9.07 9.50 -0.89
N VAL A 48 9.75 9.32 -2.01
CA VAL A 48 11.21 9.19 -2.09
C VAL A 48 11.76 10.30 -2.96
N VAL A 49 12.79 10.98 -2.48
CA VAL A 49 13.61 11.93 -3.26
C VAL A 49 15.01 11.35 -3.30
N CYS A 50 15.43 10.89 -4.47
CA CYS A 50 16.62 10.06 -4.61
C CYS A 50 17.57 10.61 -5.67
N ASP A 51 18.88 10.65 -5.38
CA ASP A 51 19.86 10.87 -6.42
C ASP A 51 19.86 9.73 -7.43
N TRP A 52 20.13 10.07 -8.69
CA TRP A 52 20.27 9.09 -9.74
C TRP A 52 21.53 8.24 -9.57
N MET A 53 22.67 8.92 -9.41
CA MET A 53 23.99 8.30 -9.47
C MET A 53 24.53 8.04 -8.07
N MET A 54 24.31 6.83 -7.58
CA MET A 54 24.83 6.37 -6.30
C MET A 54 25.60 5.05 -6.46
N PRO A 55 26.58 4.76 -5.60
CA PRO A 55 27.28 3.47 -5.62
C PRO A 55 26.34 2.30 -5.29
N HIS A 56 26.64 1.13 -5.82
CA HIS A 56 25.96 -0.15 -5.61
C HIS A 56 24.52 -0.19 -6.15
N VAL A 57 23.58 0.44 -5.50
CA VAL A 57 22.18 0.54 -5.92
C VAL A 57 21.89 1.99 -6.28
N ASP A 58 21.80 2.25 -7.58
CA ASP A 58 21.46 3.57 -8.11
C ASP A 58 19.97 3.90 -7.93
N GLY A 59 19.59 5.16 -8.20
CA GLY A 59 18.23 5.63 -8.04
C GLY A 59 17.23 4.91 -8.94
N LEU A 60 17.63 4.49 -10.15
CA LEU A 60 16.74 3.77 -11.05
C LEU A 60 16.50 2.33 -10.60
N GLU A 61 17.53 1.66 -10.13
CA GLU A 61 17.41 0.31 -9.58
C GLU A 61 16.53 0.32 -8.33
N LEU A 62 16.72 1.30 -7.44
CA LEU A 62 15.83 1.48 -6.28
C LEU A 62 14.37 1.69 -6.72
N CYS A 63 14.15 2.52 -7.73
CA CYS A 63 12.81 2.75 -8.28
C CYS A 63 12.18 1.46 -8.82
N ARG A 64 12.91 0.67 -9.62
CA ARG A 64 12.43 -0.63 -10.14
C ARG A 64 12.04 -1.59 -9.03
N ARG A 65 12.85 -1.69 -7.96
CA ARG A 65 12.54 -2.52 -6.79
C ARG A 65 11.26 -2.05 -6.11
N ILE A 66 11.06 -0.75 -5.95
CA ILE A 66 9.83 -0.17 -5.40
C ILE A 66 8.62 -0.54 -6.27
N ARG A 67 8.73 -0.44 -7.59
CA ARG A 67 7.63 -0.77 -8.52
C ARG A 67 7.30 -2.26 -8.57
N ALA A 68 8.30 -3.12 -8.37
CA ALA A 68 8.12 -4.59 -8.36
C ALA A 68 7.47 -5.12 -7.08
N ARG A 69 7.48 -4.35 -5.97
CA ARG A 69 6.86 -4.78 -4.71
C ARG A 69 5.34 -4.61 -4.74
N SER A 70 4.63 -5.50 -4.04
CA SER A 70 3.22 -5.29 -3.69
C SER A 70 3.10 -4.34 -2.50
N GLY A 71 2.13 -3.45 -2.49
CA GLY A 71 1.88 -2.54 -1.38
C GLY A 71 1.49 -1.14 -1.86
N ASP A 72 1.49 -0.21 -0.92
CA ASP A 72 1.10 1.17 -1.18
C ASP A 72 1.97 1.84 -2.24
N TYR A 73 1.35 2.68 -3.04
CA TYR A 73 2.05 3.47 -4.05
C TYR A 73 3.04 4.45 -3.40
N VAL A 74 4.28 4.46 -3.90
CA VAL A 74 5.35 5.37 -3.47
C VAL A 74 5.66 6.33 -4.62
N TYR A 75 5.51 7.63 -4.38
CA TYR A 75 5.86 8.66 -5.32
C TYR A 75 7.38 8.87 -5.35
N PHE A 76 7.99 8.72 -6.50
CA PHE A 76 9.45 8.72 -6.66
C PHE A 76 9.93 9.93 -7.48
N ILE A 77 10.70 10.81 -6.83
CA ILE A 77 11.34 11.97 -7.45
C ILE A 77 12.83 11.66 -7.63
N LEU A 78 13.32 11.71 -8.86
CA LEU A 78 14.72 11.49 -9.18
C LEU A 78 15.48 12.81 -9.29
N LEU A 79 16.60 12.93 -8.57
CA LEU A 79 17.51 14.06 -8.69
C LEU A 79 18.58 13.75 -9.75
N THR A 80 18.88 14.70 -10.64
CA THR A 80 19.86 14.52 -11.71
C THR A 80 20.74 15.74 -11.89
N ASN A 81 22.02 15.52 -12.20
CA ASN A 81 22.99 16.59 -12.49
C ASN A 81 22.91 17.11 -13.94
N GLN A 82 22.20 16.41 -14.81
CA GLN A 82 22.09 16.78 -16.22
C GLN A 82 20.66 17.17 -16.57
N ALA A 83 20.53 18.25 -17.38
CA ALA A 83 19.31 18.41 -18.18
C ALA A 83 19.14 17.11 -18.96
N ALA A 84 18.10 16.35 -18.61
CA ALA A 84 17.95 14.98 -19.07
C ALA A 84 17.93 14.96 -20.60
N SER A 85 18.90 14.28 -21.22
CA SER A 85 18.78 13.94 -22.63
C SER A 85 17.52 13.08 -22.82
N ASP A 86 16.92 13.13 -23.98
CA ASP A 86 15.70 12.34 -24.27
C ASP A 86 15.90 10.84 -23.96
N GLU A 87 17.11 10.32 -24.16
CA GLU A 87 17.48 8.93 -23.81
C GLU A 87 17.41 8.67 -22.29
N ASN A 88 17.95 9.56 -21.47
CA ASN A 88 17.94 9.44 -20.01
C ASN A 88 16.51 9.55 -19.44
N GLN A 89 15.69 10.42 -20.01
CA GLN A 89 14.28 10.53 -19.65
C GLN A 89 13.52 9.23 -19.93
N ASN A 90 13.74 8.62 -21.10
CA ASN A 90 13.09 7.37 -21.45
C ASN A 90 13.47 6.22 -20.50
N VAL A 91 14.76 6.08 -20.17
CA VAL A 91 15.23 5.06 -19.22
C VAL A 91 14.60 5.22 -17.84
N ALA A 92 14.45 6.45 -17.39
CA ALA A 92 13.85 6.70 -16.08
C ALA A 92 12.31 6.53 -16.09
N LEU A 93 11.62 6.87 -17.18
CA LEU A 93 10.20 6.57 -17.38
C LEU A 93 9.95 5.05 -17.38
N GLU A 94 10.81 4.27 -18.06
CA GLU A 94 10.75 2.82 -18.06
C GLU A 94 11.01 2.21 -16.66
N ALA A 95 11.85 2.86 -15.85
CA ALA A 95 12.06 2.47 -14.46
C ALA A 95 10.87 2.81 -13.56
N GLY A 96 9.93 3.65 -14.03
CA GLY A 96 8.72 4.04 -13.29
C GLY A 96 8.91 5.25 -12.39
N VAL A 97 9.87 6.14 -12.69
CA VAL A 97 10.06 7.43 -12.01
C VAL A 97 8.85 8.33 -12.26
N ASP A 98 8.34 8.98 -11.22
CA ASP A 98 7.15 9.85 -11.34
C ASP A 98 7.52 11.28 -11.70
N ASP A 99 8.68 11.75 -11.23
CA ASP A 99 9.11 13.13 -11.46
C ASP A 99 10.63 13.29 -11.39
N PHE A 100 11.13 14.41 -11.91
CA PHE A 100 12.54 14.75 -11.94
C PHE A 100 12.79 16.15 -11.39
N LEU A 101 13.93 16.30 -10.73
CA LEU A 101 14.50 17.59 -10.37
C LEU A 101 15.97 17.65 -10.74
N THR A 102 16.39 18.77 -11.33
CA THR A 102 17.79 19.01 -11.62
C THR A 102 18.52 19.55 -10.39
N LYS A 103 19.75 19.09 -10.19
CA LYS A 103 20.67 19.66 -9.19
C LYS A 103 21.33 20.94 -9.75
N PRO A 104 21.51 22.00 -8.96
CA PRO A 104 21.15 22.10 -7.52
C PRO A 104 19.64 22.22 -7.32
N VAL A 105 19.12 21.52 -6.30
CA VAL A 105 17.69 21.50 -5.99
C VAL A 105 17.21 22.87 -5.54
N VAL A 106 16.29 23.45 -6.32
CA VAL A 106 15.66 24.74 -5.99
C VAL A 106 14.47 24.49 -5.05
N PRO A 107 14.46 25.08 -3.83
CA PRO A 107 13.38 24.83 -2.87
C PRO A 107 11.97 25.07 -3.40
N GLN A 108 11.79 26.05 -4.28
CA GLN A 108 10.49 26.34 -4.86
C GLN A 108 10.04 25.23 -5.83
N GLU A 109 10.94 24.65 -6.63
CA GLU A 109 10.62 23.54 -7.51
C GLU A 109 10.31 22.28 -6.70
N LEU A 110 11.14 21.96 -5.70
CA LEU A 110 10.90 20.85 -4.77
C LEU A 110 9.51 20.96 -4.13
N LYS A 111 9.15 22.15 -3.63
CA LYS A 111 7.82 22.40 -3.06
C LYS A 111 6.70 22.11 -4.05
N MET A 112 6.84 22.55 -5.30
CA MET A 112 5.82 22.30 -6.34
C MET A 112 5.66 20.80 -6.63
N ARG A 113 6.77 20.06 -6.74
CA ARG A 113 6.74 18.60 -6.99
C ARG A 113 6.12 17.85 -5.81
N LEU A 114 6.48 18.21 -4.59
CA LEU A 114 5.88 17.62 -3.39
C LEU A 114 4.39 17.89 -3.28
N HIS A 115 3.92 19.08 -3.68
CA HIS A 115 2.49 19.36 -3.72
C HIS A 115 1.74 18.47 -4.73
N VAL A 116 2.35 18.18 -5.89
CA VAL A 116 1.81 17.22 -6.86
C VAL A 116 1.79 15.81 -6.27
N ALA A 117 2.89 15.38 -5.64
CA ALA A 117 3.00 14.10 -4.97
C ALA A 117 1.90 13.91 -3.92
N GLU A 118 1.70 14.89 -3.02
CA GLU A 118 0.63 14.86 -2.01
C GLU A 118 -0.76 14.66 -2.63
N ARG A 119 -1.02 15.35 -3.72
CA ARG A 119 -2.31 15.24 -4.41
C ARG A 119 -2.50 13.85 -5.02
N ILE A 120 -1.48 13.30 -5.68
CA ILE A 120 -1.53 11.96 -6.25
C ILE A 120 -1.72 10.90 -5.16
N LEU A 121 -0.93 10.96 -4.09
CA LEU A 121 -1.03 10.02 -2.98
C LEU A 121 -2.40 10.05 -2.28
N ARG A 122 -3.00 11.22 -2.16
CA ARG A 122 -4.38 11.34 -1.63
C ARG A 122 -5.40 10.67 -2.55
N TYR A 123 -5.24 10.77 -3.87
CA TYR A 123 -6.15 10.11 -4.81
C TYR A 123 -5.95 8.60 -4.83
N THR A 124 -4.71 8.10 -4.79
CA THR A 124 -4.45 6.65 -4.73
C THR A 124 -5.04 6.05 -3.46
N GLU A 125 -4.84 6.68 -2.30
CA GLU A 125 -5.44 6.24 -1.03
C GLU A 125 -6.99 6.23 -1.11
N HIS A 126 -7.58 7.21 -1.79
CA HIS A 126 -9.05 7.25 -1.94
C HIS A 126 -9.55 6.11 -2.83
N ILE A 127 -8.85 5.79 -3.91
CA ILE A 127 -9.16 4.66 -4.79
C ILE A 127 -9.03 3.34 -4.03
N GLU A 128 -7.93 3.12 -3.32
CA GLU A 128 -7.70 1.94 -2.49
C GLU A 128 -8.83 1.73 -1.47
N ARG A 129 -9.29 2.79 -0.81
CA ARG A 129 -10.45 2.73 0.10
C ARG A 129 -11.75 2.34 -0.58
N LEU A 130 -11.99 2.81 -1.80
CA LEU A 130 -13.20 2.45 -2.56
C LEU A 130 -13.16 0.98 -2.99
N GLU A 131 -11.99 0.45 -3.35
CA GLU A 131 -11.80 -0.94 -3.72
C GLU A 131 -11.98 -1.92 -2.56
N THR A 132 -11.83 -1.46 -1.30
CA THR A 132 -12.09 -2.28 -0.11
C THR A 132 -13.56 -2.43 0.23
N ILE A 133 -14.45 -1.63 -0.38
CA ILE A 133 -15.89 -1.72 -0.14
C ILE A 133 -16.50 -2.85 -0.97
N ILE A 134 -16.87 -3.94 -0.29
CA ILE A 134 -17.54 -5.06 -0.93
C ILE A 134 -19.05 -4.81 -0.98
N PRO A 135 -19.67 -4.62 -2.17
CA PRO A 135 -21.10 -4.42 -2.29
C PRO A 135 -21.85 -5.71 -2.00
N ILE A 136 -22.59 -5.75 -0.89
CA ILE A 136 -23.40 -6.90 -0.50
C ILE A 136 -24.90 -6.61 -0.56
N CYS A 137 -25.68 -7.62 -0.92
CA CYS A 137 -27.14 -7.54 -0.86
C CYS A 137 -27.61 -7.45 0.60
N SER A 138 -28.42 -6.45 0.92
CA SER A 138 -28.96 -6.25 2.27
C SER A 138 -29.81 -7.44 2.76
N TYR A 139 -30.44 -8.18 1.87
CA TYR A 139 -31.33 -9.31 2.18
C TYR A 139 -30.61 -10.66 2.18
N CYS A 140 -30.06 -11.08 1.05
CA CYS A 140 -29.51 -12.44 0.90
C CYS A 140 -27.99 -12.54 1.08
N LYS A 141 -27.32 -11.41 1.38
CA LYS A 141 -25.87 -11.32 1.64
C LYS A 141 -24.97 -11.79 0.50
N LYS A 142 -25.50 -11.94 -0.71
CA LYS A 142 -24.69 -12.15 -1.90
C LYS A 142 -23.82 -10.93 -2.18
N VAL A 143 -22.62 -11.15 -2.69
CA VAL A 143 -21.67 -10.12 -3.10
C VAL A 143 -21.82 -9.87 -4.58
N ARG A 144 -21.76 -8.59 -4.98
CA ARG A 144 -21.69 -8.19 -6.39
C ARG A 144 -20.23 -8.09 -6.80
N ASP A 145 -19.84 -8.83 -7.82
CA ASP A 145 -18.49 -8.75 -8.39
C ASP A 145 -18.33 -7.58 -9.38
N ASP A 146 -17.11 -7.39 -9.88
CA ASP A 146 -16.74 -6.29 -10.78
C ASP A 146 -17.45 -6.38 -12.15
N ARG A 147 -18.03 -7.54 -12.49
CA ARG A 147 -18.84 -7.78 -13.70
C ARG A 147 -20.34 -7.64 -13.44
N SER A 148 -20.72 -7.12 -12.26
CA SER A 148 -22.10 -6.94 -11.81
C SER A 148 -22.90 -8.23 -11.61
N TYR A 149 -22.25 -9.38 -11.44
CA TYR A 149 -22.90 -10.64 -11.08
C TYR A 149 -22.99 -10.82 -9.57
N TRP A 150 -24.12 -11.35 -9.09
CA TRP A 150 -24.34 -11.64 -7.69
C TRP A 150 -23.96 -13.09 -7.35
N GLN A 151 -22.96 -13.27 -6.49
CA GLN A 151 -22.48 -14.58 -6.07
C GLN A 151 -22.47 -14.74 -4.55
N LYS A 152 -22.30 -15.96 -4.05
CA LYS A 152 -22.13 -16.21 -2.62
C LYS A 152 -20.82 -15.60 -2.13
N ILE A 153 -20.82 -15.09 -0.88
CA ILE A 153 -19.64 -14.45 -0.31
C ILE A 153 -18.43 -15.41 -0.24
N GLU A 154 -18.69 -16.69 0.00
CA GLU A 154 -17.68 -17.74 0.05
C GLU A 154 -16.96 -17.87 -1.30
N ASN A 155 -17.71 -17.87 -2.41
CA ASN A 155 -17.15 -17.95 -3.76
C ASN A 155 -16.33 -16.69 -4.09
N TYR A 156 -16.80 -15.53 -3.69
CA TYR A 156 -16.13 -14.26 -3.91
C TYR A 156 -14.77 -14.21 -3.18
N ILE A 157 -14.72 -14.63 -1.91
CA ILE A 157 -13.50 -14.66 -1.11
C ILE A 157 -12.54 -15.73 -1.64
N ASN A 158 -13.05 -16.95 -1.92
CA ASN A 158 -12.22 -18.03 -2.47
C ASN A 158 -11.52 -17.60 -3.77
N ALA A 159 -12.24 -16.96 -4.69
CA ALA A 159 -11.69 -16.49 -5.97
C ALA A 159 -10.58 -15.43 -5.82
N ARG A 160 -10.59 -14.63 -4.72
CA ARG A 160 -9.61 -13.57 -4.49
C ARG A 160 -8.45 -13.97 -3.58
N THR A 161 -8.66 -14.88 -2.65
CA THR A 161 -7.68 -15.22 -1.62
C THR A 161 -7.23 -16.68 -1.66
N GLY A 162 -7.90 -17.54 -2.45
CA GLY A 162 -7.69 -18.99 -2.45
C GLY A 162 -8.16 -19.67 -1.15
N SER A 163 -8.86 -18.95 -0.26
CA SER A 163 -9.33 -19.49 1.02
C SER A 163 -10.51 -20.42 0.83
N GLU A 164 -10.47 -21.58 1.46
CA GLU A 164 -11.57 -22.53 1.53
C GLU A 164 -12.39 -22.35 2.81
N PHE A 165 -13.69 -22.57 2.72
CA PHE A 165 -14.61 -22.43 3.86
C PHE A 165 -15.08 -23.80 4.33
N SER A 166 -14.92 -24.09 5.63
CA SER A 166 -15.59 -25.20 6.30
C SER A 166 -16.92 -24.73 6.88
N HIS A 167 -17.97 -25.53 6.71
CA HIS A 167 -19.29 -25.20 7.22
C HIS A 167 -19.47 -25.80 8.63
N SER A 168 -19.89 -24.94 9.55
CA SER A 168 -20.30 -25.33 10.90
C SER A 168 -21.47 -24.45 11.35
N VAL A 169 -22.13 -24.83 12.41
CA VAL A 169 -23.23 -24.06 13.00
C VAL A 169 -22.73 -23.37 14.26
N CYS A 170 -22.89 -22.05 14.37
CA CYS A 170 -22.50 -21.33 15.59
C CYS A 170 -23.52 -21.63 16.73
N PRO A 171 -23.12 -21.43 18.02
CA PRO A 171 -23.99 -21.74 19.16
C PRO A 171 -25.35 -21.06 19.10
N GLU A 172 -25.40 -19.80 18.69
CA GLU A 172 -26.67 -19.05 18.59
C GLU A 172 -27.60 -19.61 17.52
N CYS A 173 -27.08 -19.95 16.34
CA CYS A 173 -27.85 -20.60 15.29
C CYS A 173 -28.25 -22.03 15.67
N TYR A 174 -27.40 -22.75 16.40
CA TYR A 174 -27.72 -24.07 16.93
C TYR A 174 -28.89 -24.01 17.89
N GLU A 175 -28.85 -23.09 18.86
CA GLU A 175 -29.95 -22.90 19.83
C GLU A 175 -31.25 -22.48 19.12
N ARG A 176 -31.17 -21.63 18.09
CA ARG A 176 -32.33 -21.09 17.39
C ARG A 176 -32.98 -22.09 16.43
N HIS A 177 -32.17 -22.88 15.71
CA HIS A 177 -32.64 -23.70 14.60
C HIS A 177 -32.57 -25.21 14.86
N ILE A 178 -31.51 -25.68 15.54
CA ILE A 178 -31.26 -27.11 15.72
C ILE A 178 -31.90 -27.63 17.02
N THR A 179 -31.74 -26.89 18.12
CA THR A 179 -32.28 -27.30 19.42
C THR A 179 -33.81 -27.54 19.41
N PRO A 180 -34.66 -26.71 18.76
CA PRO A 180 -36.07 -26.98 18.68
C PRO A 180 -36.42 -28.28 17.94
N GLU A 181 -35.70 -28.57 16.84
CA GLU A 181 -35.86 -29.80 16.06
C GLU A 181 -35.46 -31.05 16.88
N LEU A 182 -34.30 -30.97 17.59
CA LEU A 182 -33.88 -32.05 18.46
C LEU A 182 -34.88 -32.34 19.61
N ARG A 183 -35.46 -31.28 20.18
CA ARG A 183 -36.52 -31.42 21.19
C ARG A 183 -37.78 -32.12 20.64
N ALA A 184 -38.19 -31.75 19.44
CA ALA A 184 -39.34 -32.37 18.76
C ALA A 184 -39.12 -33.88 18.49
N LEU A 185 -37.85 -34.28 18.30
CA LEU A 185 -37.44 -35.66 18.07
C LEU A 185 -37.12 -36.42 19.36
N GLY A 186 -37.29 -35.82 20.56
CA GLY A 186 -36.96 -36.42 21.85
C GLY A 186 -35.45 -36.55 22.14
N LEU A 187 -34.62 -35.81 21.44
CA LEU A 187 -33.16 -35.85 21.52
C LEU A 187 -32.58 -34.60 22.25
N ALA A 188 -33.27 -34.12 23.25
CA ALA A 188 -32.98 -32.84 23.91
C ALA A 188 -31.60 -32.76 24.64
N ASP A 189 -30.98 -33.91 24.94
CA ASP A 189 -29.71 -33.99 25.67
C ASP A 189 -28.47 -33.80 24.78
N LEU A 190 -28.62 -33.69 23.48
CA LEU A 190 -27.50 -33.42 22.55
C LEU A 190 -27.08 -31.97 22.61
N GLN A 191 -25.95 -31.74 23.32
CA GLN A 191 -25.35 -30.41 23.39
C GLN A 191 -24.51 -30.11 22.13
N HIS A 192 -24.44 -28.82 21.78
CA HIS A 192 -23.59 -28.33 20.68
C HIS A 192 -22.13 -28.73 20.86
N PRO A 193 -21.49 -29.42 19.91
CA PRO A 193 -20.06 -29.71 20.01
C PRO A 193 -19.30 -28.40 19.95
N GLN A 194 -18.82 -27.99 21.08
CA GLN A 194 -17.85 -26.92 21.42
C GLN A 194 -17.73 -25.72 20.45
N CYS A 195 -18.32 -24.61 20.83
CA CYS A 195 -17.81 -23.30 20.48
C CYS A 195 -17.67 -22.46 21.76
N ARG A 196 -16.45 -22.16 22.19
CA ARG A 196 -16.23 -21.25 23.31
C ARG A 196 -16.70 -19.87 22.90
N LYS A 197 -17.68 -19.30 23.60
CA LYS A 197 -18.05 -17.88 23.46
C LYS A 197 -16.76 -17.08 23.74
N LYS A 198 -16.27 -16.29 22.76
CA LYS A 198 -15.35 -15.21 23.10
C LYS A 198 -16.16 -14.23 23.95
N THR A 199 -15.86 -14.14 25.23
CA THR A 199 -16.29 -13.03 26.08
C THR A 199 -15.76 -11.73 25.51
N PRO A 200 -16.53 -10.65 25.51
CA PRO A 200 -16.18 -9.34 24.96
C PRO A 200 -14.94 -8.72 25.60
#